data_d1935a665e7da88733ae494b0f45a45a
#
_entry.id   d1935a665e7da88733ae494b0f45a45a
#
_cell.length_a   1.000
_cell.length_b   1.000
_cell.length_c   1.000
_cell.angle_alpha   90.00
_cell.angle_beta   90.00
_cell.angle_gamma   90.00
#
_symmetry.space_group_name_H-M   'P 1'
#
loop_
_entity.id
_entity.type
_entity.pdbx_description
1 polymer ?
#
loop_
_entity_poly.entity_id
_entity_poly.type
_entity_poly.pdbx_seq_one_letter_code
_entity_poly.pdbx_strand_id
1 'polypeptide(L)'
;SGAADVLEALGAKIGLTPEESKKCLDEVGAAFLFAQTHHGSMKYAGPVRAQLGVRSVFNILGPLANPAMTNYIVLGVYEKELVRPMADVLKNLGVKRALIVYGDDGLDEISISSTTSVCEINGDEIKEYMIDPEELGLTLAKKEDIVGGTADENAIITKDILTGKEQGAKRDIVLLNAGAALYTIGKAETIKDGVKLAAEMIDSGKANEKLEQFIAYTNVK
;
A
#
# COMPACT_ATOMS: atom_id res chain seq x y z
N SER A 1 -3.89 -9.93 10.20
CA SER A 1 -2.44 -9.74 10.40
C SER A 1 -1.97 -8.50 9.65
N GLY A 2 -0.97 -7.81 10.19
CA GLY A 2 -0.38 -6.65 9.53
C GLY A 2 0.59 -7.02 8.41
N ALA A 3 0.92 -6.06 7.54
CA ALA A 3 1.87 -6.28 6.44
C ALA A 3 3.26 -6.73 6.93
N ALA A 4 3.71 -6.24 8.10
CA ALA A 4 4.96 -6.66 8.71
C ALA A 4 4.97 -8.17 9.03
N ASP A 5 3.89 -8.66 9.67
CA ASP A 5 3.78 -10.07 10.04
C ASP A 5 3.77 -10.98 8.80
N VAL A 6 3.10 -10.53 7.72
CA VAL A 6 3.06 -11.26 6.45
C VAL A 6 4.44 -11.30 5.79
N LEU A 7 5.19 -10.21 5.80
CA LEU A 7 6.56 -10.18 5.25
C LEU A 7 7.49 -11.11 6.01
N GLU A 8 7.39 -11.17 7.35
CA GLU A 8 8.14 -12.13 8.17
C GLU A 8 7.74 -13.57 7.85
N ALA A 9 6.45 -13.87 7.72
CA ALA A 9 5.95 -15.19 7.31
C ALA A 9 6.40 -15.59 5.90
N LEU A 10 6.61 -14.60 4.99
CA LEU A 10 7.22 -14.82 3.68
C LEU A 10 8.73 -15.06 3.76
N GLY A 11 9.36 -14.83 4.90
CA GLY A 11 10.79 -15.02 5.13
C GLY A 11 11.64 -13.76 5.00
N ALA A 12 11.05 -12.57 4.87
CA ALA A 12 11.79 -11.32 4.84
C ALA A 12 12.18 -10.86 6.26
N LYS A 13 13.37 -10.29 6.41
CA LYS A 13 13.77 -9.59 7.63
C LYS A 13 13.30 -8.15 7.55
N ILE A 14 12.35 -7.76 8.43
CA ILE A 14 11.72 -6.44 8.39
C ILE A 14 12.48 -5.35 9.17
N GLY A 15 13.34 -5.72 10.11
CA GLY A 15 14.05 -4.81 11.01
C GLY A 15 15.34 -4.22 10.44
N LEU A 16 15.38 -3.90 9.12
CA LEU A 16 16.53 -3.24 8.52
C LEU A 16 16.72 -1.84 9.07
N THR A 17 17.98 -1.43 9.27
CA THR A 17 18.31 -0.04 9.59
C THR A 17 17.97 0.90 8.42
N PRO A 18 17.90 2.23 8.63
CA PRO A 18 17.70 3.19 7.55
C PRO A 18 18.73 3.05 6.42
N GLU A 19 20.01 2.81 6.76
CA GLU A 19 21.09 2.62 5.79
C GLU A 19 20.93 1.33 5.00
N GLU A 20 20.55 0.23 5.65
CA GLU A 20 20.27 -1.06 5.00
C GLU A 20 19.00 -0.95 4.11
N SER A 21 17.95 -0.28 4.58
CA SER A 21 16.73 -0.04 3.80
C SER A 21 17.01 0.79 2.56
N LYS A 22 17.86 1.83 2.67
CA LYS A 22 18.29 2.62 1.51
C LYS A 22 19.04 1.76 0.49
N LYS A 23 20.00 0.95 0.94
CA LYS A 23 20.74 0.04 0.04
C LYS A 23 19.80 -0.98 -0.61
N CYS A 24 18.86 -1.55 0.15
CA CYS A 24 17.84 -2.44 -0.38
C CYS A 24 17.04 -1.77 -1.50
N LEU A 25 16.61 -0.52 -1.29
CA LEU A 25 15.92 0.24 -2.31
C LEU A 25 16.78 0.48 -3.55
N ASP A 26 18.07 0.82 -3.37
CA ASP A 26 18.99 1.09 -4.47
C ASP A 26 19.32 -0.18 -5.29
N GLU A 27 19.45 -1.34 -4.65
CA GLU A 27 19.86 -2.59 -5.30
C GLU A 27 18.69 -3.45 -5.78
N VAL A 28 17.61 -3.52 -4.98
CA VAL A 28 16.44 -4.34 -5.27
C VAL A 28 15.32 -3.53 -5.93
N GLY A 29 15.26 -2.21 -5.68
CA GLY A 29 14.18 -1.34 -6.13
C GLY A 29 12.93 -1.37 -5.26
N ALA A 30 12.96 -2.06 -4.11
CA ALA A 30 11.90 -2.10 -3.11
C ALA A 30 12.49 -2.17 -1.71
N ALA A 31 11.84 -1.55 -0.73
CA ALA A 31 12.23 -1.63 0.67
C ALA A 31 10.98 -1.53 1.57
N PHE A 32 11.04 -2.19 2.72
CA PHE A 32 10.03 -2.08 3.77
C PHE A 32 10.58 -1.21 4.90
N LEU A 33 9.93 -0.08 5.14
CA LEU A 33 10.31 0.84 6.20
C LEU A 33 9.49 0.53 7.47
N PHE A 34 10.02 -0.37 8.30
CA PHE A 34 9.34 -0.78 9.52
C PHE A 34 9.28 0.39 10.51
N ALA A 35 8.07 0.78 10.90
CA ALA A 35 7.84 1.99 11.70
C ALA A 35 8.64 2.00 13.02
N GLN A 36 8.76 0.86 13.70
CA GLN A 36 9.52 0.78 14.96
C GLN A 36 11.02 1.06 14.79
N THR A 37 11.58 0.73 13.62
CA THR A 37 13.00 0.99 13.33
C THR A 37 13.21 2.41 12.80
N HIS A 38 12.28 2.91 11.98
CA HIS A 38 12.44 4.17 11.24
C HIS A 38 11.86 5.39 11.96
N HIS A 39 10.99 5.20 12.97
CA HIS A 39 10.42 6.28 13.80
C HIS A 39 10.86 6.14 15.26
N GLY A 40 12.15 6.32 15.52
CA GLY A 40 12.72 6.11 16.85
C GLY A 40 12.08 6.94 17.99
N SER A 41 11.48 8.09 17.70
CA SER A 41 10.71 8.89 18.65
C SER A 41 9.37 8.25 19.06
N MET A 42 8.80 7.39 18.22
CA MET A 42 7.53 6.71 18.51
C MET A 42 7.60 5.75 19.69
N LYS A 43 8.80 5.29 20.08
CA LYS A 43 9.00 4.47 21.28
C LYS A 43 8.50 5.15 22.57
N TYR A 44 8.53 6.48 22.60
CA TYR A 44 8.05 7.25 23.76
C TYR A 44 6.53 7.40 23.79
N ALA A 45 5.90 7.47 22.62
CA ALA A 45 4.46 7.59 22.49
C ALA A 45 3.74 6.22 22.53
N GLY A 46 4.41 5.15 22.12
CA GLY A 46 3.85 3.80 22.01
C GLY A 46 3.15 3.29 23.27
N PRO A 47 3.81 3.29 24.45
CA PRO A 47 3.18 2.83 25.70
C PRO A 47 1.94 3.64 26.10
N VAL A 48 1.97 4.97 25.89
CA VAL A 48 0.85 5.86 26.20
C VAL A 48 -0.32 5.56 25.26
N ARG A 49 -0.07 5.37 23.97
CA ARG A 49 -1.09 5.01 22.98
C ARG A 49 -1.76 3.68 23.31
N ALA A 50 -0.96 2.68 23.68
CA ALA A 50 -1.47 1.37 24.08
C ALA A 50 -2.37 1.44 25.32
N GLN A 51 -2.03 2.27 26.30
CA GLN A 51 -2.85 2.47 27.50
C GLN A 51 -4.14 3.25 27.21
N LEU A 52 -4.09 4.25 26.35
CA LEU A 52 -5.27 5.07 26.00
C LEU A 52 -6.27 4.29 25.16
N GLY A 53 -5.83 3.41 24.27
CA GLY A 53 -6.71 2.60 23.42
C GLY A 53 -7.64 3.38 22.49
N VAL A 54 -7.36 4.68 22.29
CA VAL A 54 -8.18 5.56 21.45
C VAL A 54 -7.43 5.99 20.20
N ARG A 55 -8.16 6.29 19.13
CA ARG A 55 -7.60 6.90 17.92
C ARG A 55 -7.12 8.32 18.24
N SER A 56 -6.00 8.70 17.68
CA SER A 56 -5.38 10.01 17.87
C SER A 56 -4.64 10.44 16.60
N VAL A 57 -4.11 11.65 16.60
CA VAL A 57 -3.28 12.17 15.50
C VAL A 57 -2.13 11.23 15.10
N PHE A 58 -1.63 10.40 16.01
CA PHE A 58 -0.59 9.41 15.72
C PHE A 58 -1.03 8.32 14.72
N ASN A 59 -2.33 8.14 14.49
CA ASN A 59 -2.82 7.19 13.51
C ASN A 59 -2.66 7.70 12.06
N ILE A 60 -2.53 9.01 11.88
CA ILE A 60 -2.38 9.66 10.58
C ILE A 60 -0.97 10.25 10.37
N LEU A 61 -0.15 10.38 11.41
CA LEU A 61 1.20 10.95 11.30
C LEU A 61 2.20 10.04 10.58
N GLY A 62 2.03 8.70 10.67
CA GLY A 62 2.96 7.75 10.08
C GLY A 62 3.20 7.99 8.59
N PRO A 63 2.16 7.99 7.75
CA PRO A 63 2.28 8.27 6.32
C PRO A 63 2.82 9.68 6.00
N LEU A 64 2.51 10.66 6.84
CA LEU A 64 2.94 12.05 6.66
C LEU A 64 4.40 12.29 7.05
N ALA A 65 4.97 11.40 7.88
CA ALA A 65 6.34 11.48 8.38
C ALA A 65 7.25 10.42 7.75
N ASN A 66 6.96 9.97 6.53
CA ASN A 66 7.77 8.96 5.85
C ASN A 66 9.22 9.46 5.67
N PRO A 67 10.22 8.76 6.24
CA PRO A 67 11.61 9.19 6.18
C PRO A 67 12.21 9.17 4.76
N ALA A 68 11.59 8.44 3.83
CA ALA A 68 11.99 8.44 2.43
C ALA A 68 11.57 9.72 1.67
N MET A 69 10.77 10.61 2.28
CA MET A 69 10.28 11.86 1.67
C MET A 69 9.77 11.64 0.24
N THR A 70 8.87 10.68 0.09
CA THR A 70 8.37 10.25 -1.22
C THR A 70 7.61 11.36 -1.94
N ASN A 71 7.86 11.51 -3.25
CA ASN A 71 7.15 12.46 -4.09
C ASN A 71 5.81 11.91 -4.63
N TYR A 72 5.61 10.59 -4.56
CA TYR A 72 4.47 9.87 -5.12
C TYR A 72 3.92 8.93 -4.06
N ILE A 73 2.62 9.02 -3.77
CA ILE A 73 2.00 8.30 -2.65
C ILE A 73 0.62 7.79 -3.06
N VAL A 74 0.31 6.54 -2.74
CA VAL A 74 -1.07 6.07 -2.56
C VAL A 74 -1.28 5.88 -1.07
N LEU A 75 -2.25 6.57 -0.51
CA LEU A 75 -2.51 6.61 0.93
C LEU A 75 -3.97 6.25 1.21
N GLY A 76 -4.18 5.14 1.89
CA GLY A 76 -5.48 4.80 2.44
C GLY A 76 -5.75 5.48 3.78
N VAL A 77 -6.97 5.89 4.00
CA VAL A 77 -7.44 6.47 5.27
C VAL A 77 -8.61 5.68 5.82
N TYR A 78 -8.73 5.64 7.14
CA TYR A 78 -9.73 4.84 7.84
C TYR A 78 -11.10 5.53 8.03
N GLU A 79 -11.21 6.79 7.62
CA GLU A 79 -12.44 7.60 7.65
C GLU A 79 -12.51 8.49 6.41
N LYS A 80 -13.70 8.58 5.80
CA LYS A 80 -13.91 9.34 4.56
C LYS A 80 -13.58 10.83 4.72
N GLU A 81 -13.88 11.37 5.88
CA GLU A 81 -13.64 12.77 6.24
C GLU A 81 -12.14 13.14 6.25
N LEU A 82 -11.25 12.15 6.31
CA LEU A 82 -9.81 12.36 6.26
C LEU A 82 -9.26 12.48 4.83
N VAL A 83 -10.00 12.05 3.81
CA VAL A 83 -9.53 12.00 2.42
C VAL A 83 -9.02 13.36 1.97
N ARG A 84 -9.85 14.40 2.08
CA ARG A 84 -9.47 15.76 1.66
C ARG A 84 -8.44 16.43 2.57
N PRO A 85 -8.57 16.42 3.90
CA PRO A 85 -7.55 17.01 4.79
C PRO A 85 -6.16 16.41 4.61
N MET A 86 -6.06 15.08 4.41
CA MET A 86 -4.77 14.42 4.17
C MET A 86 -4.15 14.85 2.85
N ALA A 87 -4.95 15.06 1.80
CA ALA A 87 -4.46 15.61 0.54
C ALA A 87 -3.90 17.02 0.71
N ASP A 88 -4.61 17.89 1.41
CA ASP A 88 -4.14 19.26 1.66
C ASP A 88 -2.81 19.28 2.44
N VAL A 89 -2.66 18.39 3.44
CA VAL A 89 -1.40 18.25 4.19
C VAL A 89 -0.27 17.74 3.30
N LEU A 90 -0.48 16.67 2.53
CA LEU A 90 0.54 16.10 1.64
C LEU A 90 0.98 17.12 0.57
N LYS A 91 0.05 17.89 0.03
CA LYS A 91 0.37 19.00 -0.89
C LYS A 91 1.27 20.04 -0.22
N ASN A 92 0.93 20.46 1.00
CA ASN A 92 1.74 21.40 1.78
C ASN A 92 3.14 20.87 2.12
N LEU A 93 3.28 19.54 2.26
CA LEU A 93 4.56 18.87 2.43
C LEU A 93 5.36 18.72 1.13
N GLY A 94 4.82 19.17 -0.02
CA GLY A 94 5.52 19.16 -1.31
C GLY A 94 5.42 17.86 -2.08
N VAL A 95 4.48 16.97 -1.75
CA VAL A 95 4.20 15.77 -2.54
C VAL A 95 3.72 16.17 -3.92
N LYS A 96 4.32 15.58 -4.95
CA LYS A 96 4.05 15.96 -6.37
C LYS A 96 2.79 15.33 -6.91
N ARG A 97 2.55 14.07 -6.55
CA ARG A 97 1.35 13.35 -6.95
C ARG A 97 0.96 12.33 -5.90
N ALA A 98 -0.33 12.28 -5.57
CA ALA A 98 -0.84 11.31 -4.61
C ALA A 98 -2.30 10.94 -4.91
N LEU A 99 -2.68 9.73 -4.50
CA LEU A 99 -4.07 9.32 -4.35
C LEU A 99 -4.32 9.08 -2.86
N ILE A 100 -5.23 9.82 -2.29
CA ILE A 100 -5.74 9.59 -0.94
C ILE A 100 -7.09 8.91 -1.10
N VAL A 101 -7.22 7.71 -0.56
CA VAL A 101 -8.32 6.80 -0.87
C VAL A 101 -9.05 6.31 0.38
N TYR A 102 -10.34 6.06 0.22
CA TYR A 102 -11.20 5.44 1.22
C TYR A 102 -12.24 4.57 0.50
N GLY A 103 -12.21 3.26 0.71
CA GLY A 103 -13.24 2.36 0.25
C GLY A 103 -14.56 2.62 0.98
N ASP A 104 -15.65 2.84 0.24
CA ASP A 104 -16.95 3.20 0.85
C ASP A 104 -17.57 2.05 1.68
N ASP A 105 -16.97 0.87 1.63
CA ASP A 105 -17.22 -0.28 2.51
C ASP A 105 -16.38 -0.28 3.80
N GLY A 106 -15.56 0.75 4.01
CA GLY A 106 -14.75 0.96 5.22
C GLY A 106 -13.32 0.46 5.12
N LEU A 107 -12.82 0.11 3.90
CA LEU A 107 -11.42 -0.22 3.69
C LEU A 107 -10.56 1.05 3.58
N ASP A 108 -9.38 1.01 4.18
CA ASP A 108 -8.31 1.99 3.99
C ASP A 108 -7.45 1.69 2.76
N GLU A 109 -8.11 1.21 1.69
CA GLU A 109 -7.53 0.86 0.39
C GLU A 109 -8.56 1.13 -0.72
N ILE A 110 -8.16 0.99 -2.00
CA ILE A 110 -9.11 0.99 -3.11
C ILE A 110 -9.85 -0.34 -3.08
N SER A 111 -11.16 -0.28 -2.84
CA SER A 111 -11.99 -1.47 -2.66
C SER A 111 -12.34 -2.12 -3.99
N ILE A 112 -12.43 -3.47 -3.97
CA ILE A 112 -13.01 -4.28 -5.05
C ILE A 112 -14.46 -4.67 -4.74
N SER A 113 -14.94 -4.40 -3.52
CA SER A 113 -16.30 -4.74 -3.08
C SER A 113 -17.24 -3.52 -2.99
N SER A 114 -16.73 -2.34 -3.30
CA SER A 114 -17.48 -1.07 -3.27
C SER A 114 -16.78 -0.03 -4.14
N THR A 115 -17.44 1.10 -4.34
CA THR A 115 -16.78 2.31 -4.83
C THR A 115 -15.75 2.82 -3.81
N THR A 116 -14.81 3.65 -4.28
CA THR A 116 -13.77 4.25 -3.46
C THR A 116 -13.77 5.76 -3.66
N SER A 117 -13.87 6.50 -2.57
CA SER A 117 -13.70 7.95 -2.57
C SER A 117 -12.23 8.31 -2.70
N VAL A 118 -11.89 9.20 -3.62
CA VAL A 118 -10.51 9.59 -3.94
C VAL A 118 -10.34 11.09 -3.91
N CYS A 119 -9.23 11.55 -3.33
CA CYS A 119 -8.70 12.88 -3.55
C CYS A 119 -7.31 12.75 -4.20
N GLU A 120 -7.17 13.19 -5.43
CA GLU A 120 -5.93 13.15 -6.20
C GLU A 120 -5.22 14.49 -6.13
N ILE A 121 -3.92 14.47 -5.83
CA ILE A 121 -2.97 15.55 -6.03
C ILE A 121 -2.22 15.29 -7.33
N ASN A 122 -2.16 16.27 -8.23
CA ASN A 122 -1.32 16.21 -9.42
C ASN A 122 -0.70 17.62 -9.66
N GLY A 123 0.51 17.80 -9.16
CA GLY A 123 1.14 19.13 -9.09
C GLY A 123 0.30 20.09 -8.24
N ASP A 124 -0.16 21.18 -8.85
CA ASP A 124 -0.97 22.18 -8.17
C ASP A 124 -2.47 21.85 -8.13
N GLU A 125 -2.91 20.88 -8.91
CA GLU A 125 -4.31 20.48 -8.97
C GLU A 125 -4.67 19.49 -7.85
N ILE A 126 -5.87 19.67 -7.30
CA ILE A 126 -6.52 18.68 -6.44
C ILE A 126 -7.88 18.36 -7.05
N LYS A 127 -8.16 17.07 -7.25
CA LYS A 127 -9.44 16.57 -7.78
C LYS A 127 -10.03 15.55 -6.84
N GLU A 128 -11.34 15.59 -6.67
CA GLU A 128 -12.10 14.59 -5.92
C GLU A 128 -13.00 13.85 -6.91
N TYR A 129 -12.99 12.52 -6.80
CA TYR A 129 -13.79 11.63 -7.66
C TYR A 129 -13.99 10.27 -6.98
N MET A 130 -14.78 9.43 -7.64
CA MET A 130 -14.99 8.04 -7.22
C MET A 130 -14.29 7.10 -8.19
N ILE A 131 -13.74 6.01 -7.66
CA ILE A 131 -13.31 4.85 -8.44
C ILE A 131 -14.40 3.79 -8.29
N ASP A 132 -14.87 3.29 -9.45
CA ASP A 132 -15.73 2.12 -9.53
C ASP A 132 -14.92 0.96 -10.18
N PRO A 133 -14.75 -0.19 -9.50
CA PRO A 133 -14.04 -1.33 -10.06
C PRO A 133 -14.58 -1.81 -11.41
N GLU A 134 -15.89 -1.74 -11.62
CA GLU A 134 -16.53 -2.20 -12.87
C GLU A 134 -16.16 -1.31 -14.06
N GLU A 135 -16.00 0.00 -13.86
CA GLU A 135 -15.52 0.92 -14.92
C GLU A 135 -14.07 0.63 -15.34
N LEU A 136 -13.29 0.04 -14.44
CA LEU A 136 -11.92 -0.38 -14.69
C LEU A 136 -11.82 -1.76 -15.35
N GLY A 137 -12.96 -2.47 -15.50
CA GLY A 137 -13.04 -3.79 -16.11
C GLY A 137 -12.81 -4.94 -15.13
N LEU A 138 -12.95 -4.68 -13.84
CA LEU A 138 -12.92 -5.69 -12.78
C LEU A 138 -14.36 -6.07 -12.39
N THR A 139 -14.51 -7.22 -11.77
CA THR A 139 -15.82 -7.68 -11.26
C THR A 139 -15.97 -7.28 -9.81
N LEU A 140 -17.09 -6.64 -9.47
CA LEU A 140 -17.41 -6.30 -8.09
C LEU A 140 -17.51 -7.59 -7.26
N ALA A 141 -16.71 -7.67 -6.22
CA ALA A 141 -16.65 -8.81 -5.30
C ALA A 141 -17.48 -8.55 -4.04
N LYS A 142 -17.68 -9.59 -3.23
CA LYS A 142 -18.20 -9.43 -1.88
C LYS A 142 -17.05 -9.18 -0.92
N LYS A 143 -17.33 -8.50 0.18
CA LYS A 143 -16.33 -8.23 1.23
C LYS A 143 -15.73 -9.53 1.81
N GLU A 144 -16.55 -10.58 1.89
CA GLU A 144 -16.11 -11.89 2.39
C GLU A 144 -15.08 -12.56 1.47
N ASP A 145 -15.10 -12.26 0.16
CA ASP A 145 -14.20 -12.87 -0.82
C ASP A 145 -12.74 -12.38 -0.69
N ILE A 146 -12.53 -11.23 -0.05
CA ILE A 146 -11.21 -10.63 0.16
C ILE A 146 -10.66 -10.78 1.57
N VAL A 147 -11.41 -11.42 2.46
CA VAL A 147 -10.95 -11.64 3.85
C VAL A 147 -9.69 -12.51 3.86
N GLY A 148 -8.67 -12.03 4.57
CA GLY A 148 -7.46 -12.79 4.88
C GLY A 148 -7.59 -13.62 6.14
N GLY A 149 -6.45 -14.11 6.64
CA GLY A 149 -6.35 -14.93 7.84
C GLY A 149 -5.16 -14.53 8.72
N THR A 150 -4.52 -15.53 9.29
CA THR A 150 -3.26 -15.40 10.02
C THR A 150 -2.14 -14.91 9.08
N ALA A 151 -0.99 -14.56 9.64
CA ALA A 151 0.17 -14.15 8.86
C ALA A 151 0.62 -15.24 7.87
N ASP A 152 0.66 -16.49 8.32
CA ASP A 152 1.05 -17.63 7.48
C ASP A 152 0.04 -17.89 6.35
N GLU A 153 -1.26 -17.82 6.64
CA GLU A 153 -2.30 -17.95 5.62
C GLU A 153 -2.22 -16.80 4.59
N ASN A 154 -2.00 -15.58 5.04
CA ASN A 154 -1.83 -14.43 4.15
C ASN A 154 -0.54 -14.49 3.34
N ALA A 155 0.54 -15.06 3.87
CA ALA A 155 1.77 -15.32 3.12
C ALA A 155 1.53 -16.34 1.99
N ILE A 156 0.72 -17.37 2.23
CA ILE A 156 0.31 -18.33 1.19
C ILE A 156 -0.54 -17.63 0.12
N ILE A 157 -1.55 -16.85 0.53
CA ILE A 157 -2.39 -16.07 -0.38
C ILE A 157 -1.53 -15.14 -1.24
N THR A 158 -0.58 -14.43 -0.64
CA THR A 158 0.35 -13.54 -1.35
C THR A 158 1.15 -14.29 -2.41
N LYS A 159 1.72 -15.45 -2.07
CA LYS A 159 2.45 -16.28 -3.04
C LYS A 159 1.54 -16.81 -4.15
N ASP A 160 0.33 -17.24 -3.82
CA ASP A 160 -0.62 -17.75 -4.80
C ASP A 160 -1.07 -16.66 -5.78
N ILE A 161 -1.26 -15.41 -5.31
CA ILE A 161 -1.50 -14.25 -6.18
C ILE A 161 -0.29 -14.01 -7.09
N LEU A 162 0.91 -13.86 -6.52
CA LEU A 162 2.11 -13.49 -7.27
C LEU A 162 2.61 -14.57 -8.22
N THR A 163 2.23 -15.83 -8.01
CA THR A 163 2.53 -16.96 -8.91
C THR A 163 1.39 -17.27 -9.88
N GLY A 164 0.31 -16.48 -9.86
CA GLY A 164 -0.83 -16.63 -10.76
C GLY A 164 -1.77 -17.80 -10.45
N LYS A 165 -1.67 -18.42 -9.28
CA LYS A 165 -2.59 -19.49 -8.85
C LYS A 165 -3.94 -18.95 -8.38
N GLU A 166 -3.92 -17.81 -7.67
CA GLU A 166 -5.13 -17.09 -7.25
C GLU A 166 -5.56 -16.15 -8.38
N GLN A 167 -6.80 -16.30 -8.88
CA GLN A 167 -7.36 -15.55 -10.01
C GLN A 167 -8.65 -14.78 -9.65
N GLY A 168 -9.08 -14.85 -8.39
CA GLY A 168 -10.33 -14.25 -7.93
C GLY A 168 -10.16 -12.85 -7.33
N ALA A 169 -11.12 -12.48 -6.50
CA ALA A 169 -11.24 -11.16 -5.89
C ALA A 169 -9.97 -10.68 -5.15
N LYS A 170 -9.25 -11.61 -4.52
CA LYS A 170 -7.99 -11.31 -3.82
C LYS A 170 -6.88 -10.85 -4.78
N ARG A 171 -6.83 -11.44 -5.99
CA ARG A 171 -5.94 -10.95 -7.04
C ARG A 171 -6.42 -9.60 -7.56
N ASP A 172 -7.70 -9.44 -7.80
CA ASP A 172 -8.26 -8.24 -8.40
C ASP A 172 -8.05 -7.00 -7.53
N ILE A 173 -8.22 -7.09 -6.19
CA ILE A 173 -7.92 -5.97 -5.30
C ILE A 173 -6.42 -5.61 -5.31
N VAL A 174 -5.52 -6.58 -5.42
CA VAL A 174 -4.08 -6.32 -5.57
C VAL A 174 -3.78 -5.63 -6.88
N LEU A 175 -4.38 -6.08 -8.00
CA LEU A 175 -4.24 -5.43 -9.31
C LEU A 175 -4.73 -3.99 -9.29
N LEU A 176 -5.86 -3.74 -8.62
CA LEU A 176 -6.47 -2.43 -8.52
C LEU A 176 -5.57 -1.44 -7.76
N ASN A 177 -5.08 -1.82 -6.59
CA ASN A 177 -4.22 -0.98 -5.77
C ASN A 177 -2.81 -0.81 -6.40
N ALA A 178 -2.24 -1.86 -6.98
CA ALA A 178 -0.98 -1.78 -7.73
C ALA A 178 -1.13 -0.90 -8.99
N GLY A 179 -2.25 -1.04 -9.71
CA GLY A 179 -2.57 -0.22 -10.88
C GLY A 179 -2.67 1.27 -10.54
N ALA A 180 -3.30 1.60 -9.42
CA ALA A 180 -3.36 2.97 -8.91
C ALA A 180 -1.95 3.51 -8.57
N ALA A 181 -1.09 2.69 -7.97
CA ALA A 181 0.30 3.07 -7.69
C ALA A 181 1.08 3.32 -8.99
N LEU A 182 0.93 2.47 -10.01
CA LEU A 182 1.56 2.64 -11.32
C LEU A 182 1.08 3.91 -12.05
N TYR A 183 -0.20 4.21 -11.95
CA TYR A 183 -0.76 5.48 -12.43
C TYR A 183 -0.17 6.68 -11.69
N THR A 184 -0.10 6.61 -10.37
CA THR A 184 0.40 7.70 -9.53
C THR A 184 1.85 8.07 -9.86
N ILE A 185 2.71 7.09 -10.19
CA ILE A 185 4.10 7.33 -10.60
C ILE A 185 4.27 7.62 -12.10
N GLY A 186 3.18 7.71 -12.86
CA GLY A 186 3.20 7.99 -14.30
C GLY A 186 3.69 6.85 -15.19
N LYS A 187 3.65 5.59 -14.70
CA LYS A 187 3.92 4.39 -15.50
C LYS A 187 2.72 3.93 -16.31
N ALA A 188 1.55 4.43 -16.01
CA ALA A 188 0.31 4.23 -16.76
C ALA A 188 -0.40 5.57 -16.93
N GLU A 189 -1.12 5.75 -18.03
CA GLU A 189 -1.87 6.98 -18.32
C GLU A 189 -3.17 7.06 -17.52
N THR A 190 -3.77 5.92 -17.26
CA THR A 190 -5.00 5.77 -16.46
C THR A 190 -4.84 4.67 -15.40
N ILE A 191 -5.67 4.68 -14.37
CA ILE A 191 -5.71 3.57 -13.38
C ILE A 191 -6.03 2.24 -14.10
N LYS A 192 -6.94 2.26 -15.08
CA LYS A 192 -7.29 1.07 -15.90
C LYS A 192 -6.07 0.48 -16.61
N ASP A 193 -5.23 1.32 -17.19
CA ASP A 193 -3.99 0.85 -17.83
C ASP A 193 -2.97 0.37 -16.80
N GLY A 194 -2.94 1.00 -15.63
CA GLY A 194 -2.18 0.53 -14.49
C GLY A 194 -2.59 -0.87 -14.03
N VAL A 195 -3.90 -1.16 -13.96
CA VAL A 195 -4.44 -2.49 -13.64
C VAL A 195 -3.95 -3.54 -14.64
N LYS A 196 -4.00 -3.23 -15.95
CA LYS A 196 -3.47 -4.14 -16.99
C LYS A 196 -1.97 -4.38 -16.82
N LEU A 197 -1.19 -3.31 -16.59
CA LEU A 197 0.25 -3.43 -16.37
C LEU A 197 0.58 -4.22 -15.11
N ALA A 198 -0.18 -4.06 -14.02
CA ALA A 198 -0.05 -4.86 -12.82
C ALA A 198 -0.32 -6.35 -13.08
N ALA A 199 -1.35 -6.66 -13.88
CA ALA A 199 -1.65 -8.03 -14.30
C ALA A 199 -0.48 -8.63 -15.10
N GLU A 200 0.08 -7.91 -16.06
CA GLU A 200 1.25 -8.33 -16.83
C GLU A 200 2.47 -8.63 -15.93
N MET A 201 2.70 -7.84 -14.88
CA MET A 201 3.80 -8.06 -13.94
C MET A 201 3.62 -9.35 -13.13
N ILE A 202 2.40 -9.66 -12.73
CA ILE A 202 2.08 -10.92 -12.03
C ILE A 202 2.18 -12.09 -13.01
N ASP A 203 1.50 -12.02 -14.14
CA ASP A 203 1.39 -13.13 -15.11
C ASP A 203 2.74 -13.49 -15.76
N SER A 204 3.65 -12.52 -15.88
CA SER A 204 5.03 -12.76 -16.34
C SER A 204 5.97 -13.30 -15.24
N GLY A 205 5.52 -13.42 -13.99
CA GLY A 205 6.33 -13.86 -12.86
C GLY A 205 7.25 -12.79 -12.27
N LYS A 206 7.35 -11.60 -12.87
CA LYS A 206 8.26 -10.53 -12.44
C LYS A 206 7.95 -10.01 -11.03
N ALA A 207 6.67 -10.00 -10.65
CA ALA A 207 6.27 -9.57 -9.31
C ALA A 207 6.75 -10.58 -8.25
N ASN A 208 6.61 -11.89 -8.51
CA ASN A 208 7.13 -12.93 -7.63
C ASN A 208 8.67 -12.91 -7.55
N GLU A 209 9.34 -12.76 -8.69
CA GLU A 209 10.81 -12.63 -8.75
C GLU A 209 11.28 -11.44 -7.89
N LYS A 210 10.56 -10.31 -7.92
CA LYS A 210 10.87 -9.14 -7.10
C LYS A 210 10.71 -9.43 -5.61
N LEU A 211 9.69 -10.16 -5.20
CA LEU A 211 9.52 -10.61 -3.81
C LEU A 211 10.69 -11.49 -3.37
N GLU A 212 11.10 -12.46 -4.20
CA GLU A 212 12.22 -13.35 -3.88
C GLU A 212 13.54 -12.60 -3.76
N GLN A 213 13.81 -11.62 -4.65
CA GLN A 213 14.96 -10.73 -4.56
C GLN A 213 14.96 -9.93 -3.26
N PHE A 214 13.81 -9.38 -2.86
CA PHE A 214 13.66 -8.65 -1.61
C PHE A 214 13.92 -9.55 -0.40
N ILE A 215 13.33 -10.73 -0.34
CA ILE A 215 13.54 -11.71 0.75
C ILE A 215 15.03 -12.08 0.83
N ALA A 216 15.64 -12.44 -0.31
CA ALA A 216 17.04 -12.81 -0.34
C ALA A 216 17.95 -11.70 0.17
N TYR A 217 17.73 -10.45 -0.30
CA TYR A 217 18.51 -9.29 0.13
C TYR A 217 18.41 -9.03 1.64
N THR A 218 17.19 -9.06 2.19
CA THR A 218 16.98 -8.79 3.62
C THR A 218 17.64 -9.81 4.54
N ASN A 219 18.00 -11.00 4.03
CA ASN A 219 18.65 -12.07 4.77
C ASN A 219 20.18 -12.17 4.54
N VAL A 220 20.76 -11.32 3.68
CA VAL A 220 22.22 -11.25 3.55
C VAL A 220 22.79 -10.68 4.86
N LYS A 221 23.83 -11.39 5.39
CA LYS A 221 24.51 -11.00 6.64
C LYS A 221 25.54 -9.92 6.38
#